data_956b1d3523e7b1f7356ef3770e4f96e0
#
_entry.id   956b1d3523e7b1f7356ef3770e4f96e0
#
_cell.length_a   1.000
_cell.length_b   1.000
_cell.length_c   1.000
_cell.angle_alpha   90.00
_cell.angle_beta   90.00
_cell.angle_gamma   90.00
#
_symmetry.space_group_name_H-M   'P 1'
#
loop_
_entity.id
_entity.type
_entity.pdbx_description
1 polymer ?
#
loop_
_entity_poly.entity_id
_entity_poly.type
_entity_poly.pdbx_seq_one_letter_code
_entity_poly.pdbx_strand_id
1 'polypeptide(L)'
;MDPDNGDLYNLLHNPPADLAVERRLVKLTENDEELIKKLYSEYNRQMVLLKRIYSSVAYEFNADQPINDLYHSVLAKVNQSRRSVALQTPKVVLLGYPGAGKHTQAHLLAKKYGLIPVDCGQLILREVANRSSVGNIMKTYVQKNIPDAIVSEVVRNRLNKIDCITYGWILVGYPRTRQQAELLSSHKVYPTRVILMDIHQSCASERLSGRRIDPITGICFHTAFESMEDVCISQRALQRLNDEEDAISPKLSRFTANRDDIIVYYDSCVVKVHADRDIHTVFEEIETAIVNPLPRFNFVK
;
A
#
# COMPACT_ATOMS: atom_id res chain seq x y z
N MET A 1 -17.49 41.16 12.29
CA MET A 1 -16.83 40.53 13.46
C MET A 1 -17.16 41.35 14.70
N ASP A 2 -17.56 40.69 15.76
CA ASP A 2 -17.71 41.33 17.08
C ASP A 2 -16.33 41.50 17.71
N PRO A 3 -15.89 42.76 18.04
CA PRO A 3 -14.57 42.99 18.59
C PRO A 3 -14.39 42.45 20.02
N ASP A 4 -15.47 42.19 20.77
CA ASP A 4 -15.40 41.77 22.16
C ASP A 4 -15.15 40.25 22.31
N ASN A 5 -15.74 39.45 21.45
CA ASN A 5 -15.67 37.98 21.52
C ASN A 5 -15.06 37.31 20.28
N GLY A 6 -14.80 38.05 19.22
CA GLY A 6 -14.24 37.54 17.96
C GLY A 6 -15.25 36.82 17.06
N ASP A 7 -16.51 36.74 17.43
CA ASP A 7 -17.53 36.02 16.63
C ASP A 7 -17.78 36.68 15.29
N LEU A 8 -18.01 35.85 14.28
CA LEU A 8 -18.29 36.29 12.93
C LEU A 8 -19.79 36.23 12.64
N TYR A 9 -20.34 37.34 12.19
CA TYR A 9 -21.75 37.47 11.80
C TYR A 9 -21.88 37.88 10.35
N ASN A 10 -22.96 37.44 9.72
CA ASN A 10 -23.41 37.91 8.41
C ASN A 10 -24.80 38.51 8.55
N LEU A 11 -24.95 39.78 8.22
CA LEU A 11 -26.22 40.52 8.43
C LEU A 11 -27.41 39.96 7.65
N LEU A 12 -27.17 39.20 6.55
CA LEU A 12 -28.22 38.56 5.77
C LEU A 12 -28.49 37.11 6.14
N HIS A 13 -27.43 36.32 6.41
CA HIS A 13 -27.56 34.87 6.56
C HIS A 13 -27.40 34.38 8.00
N ASN A 14 -26.72 35.15 8.85
CA ASN A 14 -26.51 34.83 10.26
C ASN A 14 -26.42 36.15 11.07
N PRO A 15 -27.52 36.91 11.19
CA PRO A 15 -27.52 38.15 11.97
C PRO A 15 -27.37 37.85 13.46
N PRO A 16 -26.74 38.75 14.22
CA PRO A 16 -26.70 38.62 15.66
C PRO A 16 -28.11 38.71 16.26
N ALA A 17 -28.38 37.90 17.29
CA ALA A 17 -29.67 37.92 17.98
C ALA A 17 -29.87 39.19 18.85
N ASP A 18 -28.78 39.85 19.23
CA ASP A 18 -28.79 41.06 20.09
C ASP A 18 -28.42 42.29 19.28
N LEU A 19 -29.29 43.31 19.28
CA LEU A 19 -29.08 44.60 18.69
C LEU A 19 -27.84 45.34 19.23
N ALA A 20 -27.44 45.08 20.48
CA ALA A 20 -26.23 45.64 21.06
C ALA A 20 -24.96 45.09 20.37
N VAL A 21 -24.97 43.82 20.02
CA VAL A 21 -23.90 43.17 19.26
C VAL A 21 -23.87 43.73 17.82
N GLU A 22 -25.02 43.87 17.18
CA GLU A 22 -25.11 44.41 15.81
C GLU A 22 -24.47 45.79 15.67
N ARG A 23 -24.69 46.68 16.68
CA ARG A 23 -24.17 48.05 16.68
C ARG A 23 -22.66 48.16 16.83
N ARG A 24 -22.01 47.14 17.39
CA ARG A 24 -20.56 47.13 17.61
C ARG A 24 -19.78 46.33 16.56
N LEU A 25 -20.49 45.69 15.63
CA LEU A 25 -19.84 44.89 14.57
C LEU A 25 -18.89 45.78 13.73
N VAL A 26 -17.68 45.27 13.57
CA VAL A 26 -16.65 45.88 12.71
C VAL A 26 -16.50 45.08 11.41
N LYS A 27 -16.46 45.76 10.28
CA LYS A 27 -16.14 45.15 9.00
C LYS A 27 -14.64 44.81 8.99
N LEU A 28 -14.31 43.56 8.72
CA LEU A 28 -12.92 43.13 8.54
C LEU A 28 -12.34 43.79 7.28
N THR A 29 -11.07 44.21 7.36
CA THR A 29 -10.37 44.79 6.19
C THR A 29 -10.22 43.79 5.04
N GLU A 30 -10.19 42.47 5.39
CA GLU A 30 -10.16 41.35 4.43
C GLU A 30 -11.47 41.23 3.61
N ASN A 31 -12.57 41.81 4.10
CA ASN A 31 -13.89 41.81 3.45
C ASN A 31 -14.12 43.08 2.62
N ASP A 32 -13.06 43.76 2.21
CA ASP A 32 -13.17 44.85 1.28
C ASP A 32 -13.51 44.34 -0.11
N GLU A 33 -14.50 45.02 -0.77
CA GLU A 33 -15.07 44.52 -2.03
C GLU A 33 -14.04 44.47 -3.16
N GLU A 34 -13.14 45.43 -3.24
CA GLU A 34 -12.08 45.46 -4.25
C GLU A 34 -11.05 44.32 -4.01
N LEU A 35 -10.70 44.11 -2.76
CA LEU A 35 -9.79 43.03 -2.38
C LEU A 35 -10.41 41.66 -2.69
N ILE A 36 -11.69 41.46 -2.36
CA ILE A 36 -12.41 40.23 -2.64
C ILE A 36 -12.47 39.97 -4.15
N LYS A 37 -12.78 40.95 -4.95
CA LYS A 37 -12.81 40.83 -6.43
C LYS A 37 -11.44 40.41 -6.99
N LYS A 38 -10.37 41.00 -6.45
CA LYS A 38 -9.00 40.64 -6.84
C LYS A 38 -8.66 39.21 -6.45
N LEU A 39 -8.91 38.81 -5.22
CA LEU A 39 -8.68 37.43 -4.72
C LEU A 39 -9.49 36.41 -5.50
N TYR A 40 -10.75 36.71 -5.83
CA TYR A 40 -11.61 35.87 -6.63
C TYR A 40 -11.11 35.66 -8.06
N SER A 41 -10.62 36.73 -8.69
CA SER A 41 -10.05 36.63 -10.03
C SER A 41 -8.78 35.79 -10.07
N GLU A 42 -7.94 35.92 -9.03
CA GLU A 42 -6.73 35.14 -8.89
C GLU A 42 -7.03 33.65 -8.59
N TYR A 43 -7.99 33.39 -7.69
CA TYR A 43 -8.50 32.07 -7.41
C TYR A 43 -8.99 31.37 -8.67
N ASN A 44 -9.84 32.02 -9.46
CA ASN A 44 -10.36 31.43 -10.70
C ASN A 44 -9.23 31.10 -11.70
N ARG A 45 -8.22 31.93 -11.81
CA ARG A 45 -7.06 31.69 -12.67
C ARG A 45 -6.26 30.45 -12.21
N GLN A 46 -6.05 30.29 -10.90
CA GLN A 46 -5.32 29.17 -10.34
C GLN A 46 -6.12 27.87 -10.34
N MET A 47 -7.45 27.95 -10.13
CA MET A 47 -8.33 26.78 -10.08
C MET A 47 -8.40 26.01 -11.39
N VAL A 48 -8.24 26.67 -12.53
CA VAL A 48 -8.19 25.98 -13.83
C VAL A 48 -7.05 24.97 -13.88
N LEU A 49 -5.87 25.36 -13.39
CA LEU A 49 -4.70 24.47 -13.34
C LEU A 49 -4.87 23.36 -12.28
N LEU A 50 -5.37 23.70 -11.09
CA LEU A 50 -5.61 22.75 -10.02
C LEU A 50 -6.65 21.68 -10.43
N LYS A 51 -7.76 22.10 -11.04
CA LYS A 51 -8.79 21.18 -11.56
C LYS A 51 -8.20 20.21 -12.59
N ARG A 52 -7.29 20.67 -13.44
CA ARG A 52 -6.62 19.80 -14.42
C ARG A 52 -5.69 18.77 -13.76
N ILE A 53 -4.91 19.20 -12.76
CA ILE A 53 -3.96 18.32 -12.06
C ILE A 53 -4.72 17.28 -11.23
N TYR A 54 -5.78 17.68 -10.54
CA TYR A 54 -6.56 16.82 -9.64
C TYR A 54 -7.85 16.26 -10.28
N SER A 55 -7.98 16.31 -11.62
CA SER A 55 -9.20 15.93 -12.34
C SER A 55 -9.74 14.53 -12.00
N SER A 56 -8.86 13.58 -11.66
CA SER A 56 -9.25 12.21 -11.29
C SER A 56 -9.81 12.07 -9.87
N VAL A 57 -9.54 13.04 -8.98
CA VAL A 57 -9.89 12.97 -7.56
C VAL A 57 -10.67 14.20 -7.05
N ALA A 58 -10.79 15.22 -7.86
CA ALA A 58 -11.54 16.43 -7.54
C ALA A 58 -13.03 16.26 -7.83
N TYR A 59 -13.86 16.67 -6.89
CA TYR A 59 -15.31 16.72 -7.04
C TYR A 59 -15.80 18.13 -6.75
N GLU A 60 -16.78 18.58 -7.54
CA GLU A 60 -17.41 19.88 -7.36
C GLU A 60 -18.77 19.72 -6.68
N PHE A 61 -19.02 20.55 -5.68
CA PHE A 61 -20.29 20.62 -5.00
C PHE A 61 -20.84 22.03 -5.13
N ASN A 62 -22.15 22.15 -5.32
CA ASN A 62 -22.83 23.43 -5.23
C ASN A 62 -22.87 23.83 -3.75
N ALA A 63 -22.24 24.94 -3.40
CA ALA A 63 -22.22 25.46 -2.03
C ALA A 63 -23.40 26.44 -1.77
N ASP A 64 -24.17 26.79 -2.79
CA ASP A 64 -25.36 27.62 -2.66
C ASP A 64 -26.57 26.79 -2.23
N GLN A 65 -26.47 26.23 -1.04
CA GLN A 65 -27.50 25.40 -0.40
C GLN A 65 -27.28 25.38 1.13
N PRO A 66 -28.26 24.92 1.93
CA PRO A 66 -28.13 24.82 3.37
C PRO A 66 -26.89 23.99 3.79
N ILE A 67 -26.22 24.41 4.86
CA ILE A 67 -24.97 23.80 5.34
C ILE A 67 -25.14 22.30 5.57
N ASN A 68 -26.28 21.87 6.13
CA ASN A 68 -26.54 20.46 6.40
C ASN A 68 -26.63 19.62 5.11
N ASP A 69 -27.26 20.17 4.06
CA ASP A 69 -27.42 19.48 2.77
C ASP A 69 -26.08 19.37 2.05
N LEU A 70 -25.28 20.44 2.09
CA LEU A 70 -23.91 20.41 1.60
C LEU A 70 -23.05 19.37 2.34
N TYR A 71 -23.14 19.36 3.68
CA TYR A 71 -22.43 18.39 4.51
C TYR A 71 -22.79 16.95 4.15
N HIS A 72 -24.10 16.65 4.03
CA HIS A 72 -24.54 15.31 3.66
C HIS A 72 -24.11 14.91 2.25
N SER A 73 -24.13 15.83 1.31
CA SER A 73 -23.66 15.60 -0.07
C SER A 73 -22.16 15.30 -0.12
N VAL A 74 -21.33 16.06 0.60
CA VAL A 74 -19.90 15.83 0.72
C VAL A 74 -19.62 14.49 1.43
N LEU A 75 -20.33 14.21 2.53
CA LEU A 75 -20.18 12.97 3.28
C LEU A 75 -20.55 11.73 2.44
N ALA A 76 -21.66 11.81 1.70
CA ALA A 76 -22.07 10.75 0.77
C ALA A 76 -20.98 10.47 -0.27
N LYS A 77 -20.39 11.54 -0.84
CA LYS A 77 -19.32 11.41 -1.84
C LYS A 77 -18.04 10.82 -1.24
N VAL A 78 -17.61 11.27 -0.07
CA VAL A 78 -16.47 10.71 0.65
C VAL A 78 -16.68 9.22 0.95
N ASN A 79 -17.90 8.83 1.33
CA ASN A 79 -18.23 7.43 1.60
C ASN A 79 -18.32 6.58 0.33
N GLN A 80 -18.84 7.12 -0.79
CA GLN A 80 -18.89 6.43 -2.08
C GLN A 80 -17.51 6.24 -2.72
N SER A 81 -16.60 7.18 -2.49
CA SER A 81 -15.25 7.15 -3.09
C SER A 81 -14.33 6.13 -2.44
N ARG A 82 -14.74 5.49 -1.34
CA ARG A 82 -13.96 4.46 -0.66
C ARG A 82 -14.04 3.15 -1.42
N ARG A 83 -13.17 2.96 -2.39
CA ARG A 83 -12.89 1.62 -2.97
C ARG A 83 -12.07 0.74 -2.02
N SER A 84 -11.40 1.32 -1.03
CA SER A 84 -10.76 0.61 0.07
C SER A 84 -11.24 1.20 1.40
N VAL A 85 -11.59 0.35 2.35
CA VAL A 85 -11.97 0.74 3.71
C VAL A 85 -10.76 1.23 4.52
N ALA A 86 -9.54 1.05 4.00
CA ALA A 86 -8.31 1.54 4.61
C ALA A 86 -8.28 3.07 4.60
N LEU A 87 -8.12 3.67 5.77
CA LEU A 87 -8.06 5.12 5.99
C LEU A 87 -6.85 5.81 5.33
N GLN A 88 -5.85 5.04 4.91
CA GLN A 88 -4.62 5.50 4.25
C GLN A 88 -4.32 4.61 3.05
N THR A 89 -3.52 5.13 2.11
CA THR A 89 -2.99 4.32 1.00
C THR A 89 -2.21 3.13 1.56
N PRO A 90 -2.67 1.89 1.35
CA PRO A 90 -2.05 0.73 1.98
C PRO A 90 -0.62 0.52 1.46
N LYS A 91 0.31 0.34 2.40
CA LYS A 91 1.72 -0.01 2.15
C LYS A 91 1.98 -1.31 2.89
N VAL A 92 1.82 -2.41 2.20
CA VAL A 92 1.78 -3.74 2.82
C VAL A 92 3.05 -4.51 2.51
N VAL A 93 3.64 -5.15 3.53
CA VAL A 93 4.73 -6.13 3.37
C VAL A 93 4.18 -7.51 3.68
N LEU A 94 4.37 -8.47 2.77
CA LEU A 94 4.02 -9.86 3.01
C LEU A 94 5.28 -10.67 3.36
N LEU A 95 5.33 -11.13 4.61
CA LEU A 95 6.35 -12.02 5.14
C LEU A 95 5.82 -13.45 5.21
N GLY A 96 6.71 -14.42 5.26
CA GLY A 96 6.36 -15.83 5.41
C GLY A 96 7.31 -16.75 4.66
N TYR A 97 7.22 -18.03 4.94
CA TYR A 97 8.02 -19.05 4.28
C TYR A 97 7.91 -18.99 2.75
N PRO A 98 8.95 -19.34 2.00
CA PRO A 98 8.78 -19.74 0.60
C PRO A 98 7.67 -20.80 0.53
N GLY A 99 6.73 -20.69 -0.40
CA GLY A 99 5.57 -21.59 -0.45
C GLY A 99 4.33 -21.15 0.35
N ALA A 100 4.41 -20.11 1.19
CA ALA A 100 3.27 -19.62 1.98
C ALA A 100 2.13 -18.93 1.16
N GLY A 101 2.26 -18.82 -0.16
CA GLY A 101 1.21 -18.20 -0.99
C GLY A 101 1.28 -16.68 -1.12
N LYS A 102 2.39 -16.03 -0.73
CA LYS A 102 2.55 -14.56 -0.75
C LYS A 102 2.23 -13.93 -2.10
N HIS A 103 2.68 -14.52 -3.21
CA HIS A 103 2.44 -13.98 -4.55
C HIS A 103 0.97 -14.08 -4.95
N THR A 104 0.31 -15.18 -4.62
CA THR A 104 -1.13 -15.39 -4.86
C THR A 104 -1.94 -14.33 -4.12
N GLN A 105 -1.66 -14.12 -2.84
CA GLN A 105 -2.36 -13.13 -2.03
C GLN A 105 -2.05 -11.69 -2.49
N ALA A 106 -0.81 -11.40 -2.85
CA ALA A 106 -0.44 -10.10 -3.42
C ALA A 106 -1.20 -9.81 -4.71
N HIS A 107 -1.39 -10.82 -5.58
CA HIS A 107 -2.14 -10.66 -6.82
C HIS A 107 -3.64 -10.42 -6.58
N LEU A 108 -4.24 -11.17 -5.65
CA LEU A 108 -5.65 -10.99 -5.27
C LEU A 108 -5.90 -9.60 -4.68
N LEU A 109 -5.04 -9.14 -3.78
CA LEU A 109 -5.11 -7.79 -3.20
C LEU A 109 -4.91 -6.70 -4.27
N ALA A 110 -3.97 -6.89 -5.18
CA ALA A 110 -3.75 -5.98 -6.30
C ALA A 110 -5.00 -5.88 -7.18
N LYS A 111 -5.63 -7.03 -7.50
CA LYS A 111 -6.86 -7.08 -8.30
C LYS A 111 -8.04 -6.40 -7.63
N LYS A 112 -8.22 -6.60 -6.31
CA LYS A 112 -9.36 -6.05 -5.56
C LYS A 112 -9.21 -4.57 -5.23
N TYR A 113 -8.02 -4.15 -4.80
CA TYR A 113 -7.77 -2.81 -4.26
C TYR A 113 -6.98 -1.88 -5.19
N GLY A 114 -6.51 -2.39 -6.33
CA GLY A 114 -5.67 -1.63 -7.24
C GLY A 114 -4.26 -1.34 -6.71
N LEU A 115 -3.81 -2.10 -5.71
CA LEU A 115 -2.47 -1.95 -5.14
C LEU A 115 -1.42 -2.43 -6.12
N ILE A 116 -0.24 -1.83 -6.08
CA ILE A 116 0.85 -2.20 -6.96
C ILE A 116 1.66 -3.35 -6.35
N PRO A 117 1.64 -4.55 -6.94
CA PRO A 117 2.46 -5.65 -6.46
C PRO A 117 3.93 -5.42 -6.83
N VAL A 118 4.80 -5.51 -5.84
CA VAL A 118 6.25 -5.31 -5.98
C VAL A 118 6.96 -6.56 -5.48
N ASP A 119 7.46 -7.36 -6.39
CA ASP A 119 8.28 -8.54 -6.09
C ASP A 119 9.75 -8.18 -6.21
N CYS A 120 10.48 -8.28 -5.11
CA CYS A 120 11.91 -7.98 -5.06
C CYS A 120 12.72 -8.87 -6.02
N GLY A 121 12.39 -10.15 -6.15
CA GLY A 121 13.06 -11.05 -7.08
C GLY A 121 12.86 -10.63 -8.53
N GLN A 122 11.63 -10.30 -8.91
CA GLN A 122 11.30 -9.82 -10.24
C GLN A 122 11.95 -8.46 -10.55
N LEU A 123 12.06 -7.58 -9.56
CA LEU A 123 12.75 -6.30 -9.71
C LEU A 123 14.22 -6.51 -10.06
N ILE A 124 14.93 -7.38 -9.34
CA ILE A 124 16.32 -7.70 -9.58
C ILE A 124 16.49 -8.26 -11.01
N LEU A 125 15.65 -9.21 -11.41
CA LEU A 125 15.70 -9.81 -12.75
C LEU A 125 15.47 -8.75 -13.84
N ARG A 126 14.53 -7.82 -13.65
CA ARG A 126 14.26 -6.73 -14.59
C ARG A 126 15.43 -5.75 -14.71
N GLU A 127 16.06 -5.37 -13.59
CA GLU A 127 17.22 -4.49 -13.61
C GLU A 127 18.39 -5.13 -14.37
N VAL A 128 18.63 -6.43 -14.15
CA VAL A 128 19.66 -7.19 -14.88
C VAL A 128 19.34 -7.31 -16.38
N ALA A 129 18.07 -7.60 -16.71
CA ALA A 129 17.63 -7.73 -18.10
C ALA A 129 17.70 -6.40 -18.87
N ASN A 130 17.33 -5.29 -18.20
CA ASN A 130 17.38 -3.93 -18.77
C ASN A 130 18.80 -3.37 -18.88
N ARG A 131 19.81 -4.08 -18.36
CA ARG A 131 21.22 -3.63 -18.35
C ARG A 131 21.40 -2.23 -17.76
N SER A 132 20.59 -1.89 -16.75
CA SER A 132 20.76 -0.63 -16.02
C SER A 132 22.15 -0.58 -15.36
N SER A 133 22.60 0.60 -14.94
CA SER A 133 23.89 0.73 -14.22
C SER A 133 23.93 -0.17 -12.99
N VAL A 134 22.83 -0.20 -12.22
CA VAL A 134 22.66 -1.07 -11.04
C VAL A 134 22.54 -2.54 -11.44
N GLY A 135 21.81 -2.85 -12.52
CA GLY A 135 21.65 -4.20 -13.06
C GLY A 135 22.98 -4.82 -13.53
N ASN A 136 23.86 -4.03 -14.13
CA ASN A 136 25.20 -4.48 -14.52
C ASN A 136 26.05 -4.82 -13.28
N ILE A 137 25.97 -4.01 -12.22
CA ILE A 137 26.63 -4.32 -10.94
C ILE A 137 26.02 -5.60 -10.33
N MET A 138 24.71 -5.73 -10.31
CA MET A 138 24.03 -6.93 -9.79
C MET A 138 24.46 -8.20 -10.54
N LYS A 139 24.65 -8.12 -11.84
CA LYS A 139 25.08 -9.25 -12.68
C LYS A 139 26.44 -9.82 -12.22
N THR A 140 27.34 -9.01 -11.67
CA THR A 140 28.62 -9.49 -11.14
C THR A 140 28.47 -10.36 -9.89
N TYR A 141 27.30 -10.30 -9.22
CA TYR A 141 26.96 -11.06 -8.02
C TYR A 141 26.01 -12.25 -8.27
N VAL A 142 25.74 -12.62 -9.55
CA VAL A 142 24.76 -13.68 -9.90
C VAL A 142 25.05 -15.02 -9.24
N GLN A 143 26.33 -15.32 -8.91
CA GLN A 143 26.73 -16.49 -8.13
C GLN A 143 26.99 -16.22 -6.65
N LYS A 144 26.88 -14.97 -6.21
CA LYS A 144 27.10 -14.52 -4.83
C LYS A 144 25.89 -13.75 -4.35
N ASN A 145 25.73 -13.61 -3.05
CA ASN A 145 24.65 -12.78 -2.49
C ASN A 145 24.86 -11.31 -2.91
N ILE A 146 23.85 -10.71 -3.53
CA ILE A 146 23.84 -9.28 -3.87
C ILE A 146 23.87 -8.49 -2.55
N PRO A 147 24.73 -7.46 -2.40
CA PRO A 147 24.77 -6.63 -1.22
C PRO A 147 23.39 -6.00 -0.91
N ASP A 148 22.99 -6.02 0.37
CA ASP A 148 21.69 -5.53 0.82
C ASP A 148 21.45 -4.06 0.48
N ALA A 149 22.49 -3.23 0.50
CA ALA A 149 22.39 -1.81 0.11
C ALA A 149 21.92 -1.63 -1.34
N ILE A 150 22.43 -2.45 -2.28
CA ILE A 150 22.04 -2.39 -3.69
C ILE A 150 20.58 -2.84 -3.87
N VAL A 151 20.20 -3.94 -3.22
CA VAL A 151 18.81 -4.43 -3.25
C VAL A 151 17.87 -3.40 -2.67
N SER A 152 18.23 -2.81 -1.53
CA SER A 152 17.43 -1.78 -0.86
C SER A 152 17.22 -0.55 -1.74
N GLU A 153 18.24 -0.11 -2.47
CA GLU A 153 18.15 1.03 -3.38
C GLU A 153 17.18 0.76 -4.54
N VAL A 154 17.24 -0.42 -5.14
CA VAL A 154 16.31 -0.81 -6.21
C VAL A 154 14.87 -0.87 -5.70
N VAL A 155 14.65 -1.47 -4.54
CA VAL A 155 13.31 -1.50 -3.90
C VAL A 155 12.82 -0.08 -3.62
N ARG A 156 13.64 0.78 -3.01
CA ARG A 156 13.32 2.19 -2.76
C ARG A 156 12.92 2.92 -4.05
N ASN A 157 13.72 2.80 -5.09
CA ASN A 157 13.48 3.47 -6.37
C ASN A 157 12.16 3.02 -7.01
N ARG A 158 11.78 1.74 -6.84
CA ARG A 158 10.49 1.23 -7.30
C ARG A 158 9.32 1.76 -6.46
N LEU A 159 9.44 1.76 -5.14
CA LEU A 159 8.39 2.20 -4.23
C LEU A 159 8.14 3.71 -4.27
N ASN A 160 9.12 4.48 -4.70
CA ASN A 160 9.01 5.93 -4.88
C ASN A 160 8.44 6.34 -6.25
N LYS A 161 8.10 5.40 -7.12
CA LYS A 161 7.39 5.74 -8.37
C LYS A 161 5.97 6.21 -8.07
N ILE A 162 5.47 7.09 -8.93
CA ILE A 162 4.17 7.75 -8.75
C ILE A 162 3.01 6.77 -8.61
N ASP A 163 3.04 5.65 -9.30
CA ASP A 163 2.04 4.58 -9.20
C ASP A 163 1.98 3.98 -7.79
N CYS A 164 3.14 3.68 -7.19
CA CYS A 164 3.22 3.16 -5.82
C CYS A 164 2.80 4.19 -4.78
N ILE A 165 3.11 5.48 -5.00
CA ILE A 165 2.73 6.55 -4.09
C ILE A 165 1.22 6.77 -4.13
N THR A 166 0.62 6.75 -5.33
CA THR A 166 -0.80 7.05 -5.54
C THR A 166 -1.71 5.89 -5.13
N TYR A 167 -1.39 4.67 -5.55
CA TYR A 167 -2.27 3.52 -5.33
C TYR A 167 -1.89 2.67 -4.13
N GLY A 168 -0.71 2.87 -3.56
CA GLY A 168 -0.14 1.98 -2.56
C GLY A 168 0.55 0.77 -3.18
N TRP A 169 1.11 -0.08 -2.33
CA TRP A 169 1.91 -1.19 -2.79
C TRP A 169 1.85 -2.40 -1.86
N ILE A 170 2.17 -3.55 -2.44
CA ILE A 170 2.36 -4.80 -1.73
C ILE A 170 3.75 -5.32 -2.05
N LEU A 171 4.63 -5.34 -1.06
CA LEU A 171 6.00 -5.78 -1.19
C LEU A 171 6.14 -7.25 -0.81
N VAL A 172 6.70 -8.04 -1.72
CA VAL A 172 6.93 -9.47 -1.55
C VAL A 172 8.41 -9.79 -1.72
N GLY A 173 8.94 -10.66 -0.86
CA GLY A 173 10.32 -11.14 -0.96
C GLY A 173 11.39 -10.18 -0.43
N TYR A 174 10.97 -9.10 0.25
CA TYR A 174 11.81 -8.14 0.96
C TYR A 174 10.99 -7.50 2.08
N PRO A 175 11.55 -7.20 3.29
CA PRO A 175 12.88 -7.59 3.74
C PRO A 175 12.97 -9.09 4.08
N ARG A 176 14.20 -9.64 4.05
CA ARG A 176 14.51 -11.03 4.44
C ARG A 176 15.38 -11.10 5.70
N THR A 177 15.92 -9.98 6.13
CA THR A 177 16.74 -9.81 7.32
C THR A 177 16.35 -8.53 8.05
N ARG A 178 16.69 -8.44 9.33
CA ARG A 178 16.52 -7.21 10.12
C ARG A 178 17.28 -6.04 9.51
N GLN A 179 18.51 -6.26 9.04
CA GLN A 179 19.31 -5.22 8.38
C GLN A 179 18.62 -4.64 7.15
N GLN A 180 17.97 -5.48 6.35
CA GLN A 180 17.17 -5.01 5.21
C GLN A 180 15.96 -4.18 5.66
N ALA A 181 15.32 -4.53 6.78
CA ALA A 181 14.23 -3.75 7.34
C ALA A 181 14.71 -2.36 7.83
N GLU A 182 15.88 -2.30 8.47
CA GLU A 182 16.53 -1.07 8.89
C GLU A 182 16.90 -0.17 7.69
N LEU A 183 17.44 -0.76 6.62
CA LEU A 183 17.71 -0.04 5.36
C LEU A 183 16.43 0.53 4.72
N LEU A 184 15.32 -0.20 4.75
CA LEU A 184 14.05 0.30 4.25
C LEU A 184 13.58 1.54 5.03
N SER A 185 13.71 1.49 6.36
CA SER A 185 13.37 2.62 7.24
C SER A 185 14.31 3.80 7.07
N SER A 186 15.62 3.58 6.86
CA SER A 186 16.59 4.65 6.57
C SER A 186 16.26 5.40 5.27
N HIS A 187 15.64 4.72 4.32
CA HIS A 187 15.10 5.31 3.09
C HIS A 187 13.71 5.97 3.27
N LYS A 188 13.23 6.11 4.50
CA LYS A 188 11.92 6.71 4.84
C LYS A 188 10.73 5.96 4.22
N VAL A 189 10.88 4.67 3.96
CA VAL A 189 9.80 3.81 3.49
C VAL A 189 9.27 3.00 4.68
N TYR A 190 8.08 3.37 5.15
CA TYR A 190 7.43 2.75 6.29
C TYR A 190 6.19 2.01 5.82
N PRO A 191 6.10 0.68 6.03
CA PRO A 191 4.89 -0.07 5.75
C PRO A 191 3.79 0.32 6.76
N THR A 192 2.54 0.37 6.28
CA THR A 192 1.38 0.55 7.16
C THR A 192 0.96 -0.75 7.82
N ARG A 193 1.25 -1.88 7.17
CA ARG A 193 0.99 -3.24 7.66
C ARG A 193 2.11 -4.18 7.23
N VAL A 194 2.52 -5.02 8.15
CA VAL A 194 3.40 -6.16 7.87
C VAL A 194 2.61 -7.42 8.19
N ILE A 195 2.34 -8.24 7.20
CA ILE A 195 1.52 -9.44 7.36
C ILE A 195 2.43 -10.65 7.32
N LEU A 196 2.50 -11.36 8.44
CA LEU A 196 3.22 -12.62 8.55
C LEU A 196 2.27 -13.77 8.19
N MET A 197 2.45 -14.32 7.02
CA MET A 197 1.75 -15.52 6.57
C MET A 197 2.41 -16.75 7.21
N ASP A 198 1.84 -17.20 8.31
CA ASP A 198 2.38 -18.30 9.13
C ASP A 198 1.84 -19.64 8.64
N ILE A 199 2.76 -20.54 8.30
CA ILE A 199 2.48 -21.93 7.97
C ILE A 199 3.54 -22.81 8.59
N HIS A 200 3.22 -24.10 8.79
CA HIS A 200 4.21 -25.06 9.24
C HIS A 200 5.26 -25.30 8.14
N GLN A 201 6.51 -25.52 8.54
CA GLN A 201 7.62 -25.69 7.60
C GLN A 201 7.42 -26.90 6.66
N SER A 202 6.82 -27.99 7.16
CA SER A 202 6.49 -29.16 6.33
C SER A 202 5.49 -28.83 5.23
N CYS A 203 4.45 -28.05 5.54
CA CYS A 203 3.45 -27.60 4.60
C CYS A 203 4.06 -26.68 3.51
N ALA A 204 5.00 -25.81 3.92
CA ALA A 204 5.75 -24.97 2.98
C ALA A 204 6.61 -25.82 2.03
N SER A 205 7.27 -26.86 2.54
CA SER A 205 8.08 -27.79 1.75
C SER A 205 7.21 -28.54 0.73
N GLU A 206 6.08 -29.10 1.17
CA GLU A 206 5.12 -29.80 0.32
C GLU A 206 4.59 -28.90 -0.80
N ARG A 207 4.19 -27.66 -0.48
CA ARG A 207 3.72 -26.70 -1.48
C ARG A 207 4.80 -26.31 -2.50
N LEU A 208 6.07 -26.30 -2.12
CA LEU A 208 7.17 -26.01 -3.04
C LEU A 208 7.49 -27.20 -3.93
N SER A 209 7.56 -28.41 -3.39
CA SER A 209 7.89 -29.63 -4.14
C SER A 209 6.83 -29.95 -5.19
N GLY A 210 5.55 -29.70 -4.89
CA GLY A 210 4.43 -29.89 -5.81
C GLY A 210 4.23 -28.75 -6.82
N ARG A 211 4.96 -27.63 -6.68
CA ARG A 211 4.80 -26.48 -7.57
C ARG A 211 5.37 -26.75 -8.97
N ARG A 212 4.60 -26.39 -9.99
CA ARG A 212 5.00 -26.46 -11.39
C ARG A 212 4.77 -25.11 -12.06
N ILE A 213 5.52 -24.84 -13.12
CA ILE A 213 5.36 -23.65 -13.93
C ILE A 213 5.22 -24.06 -15.41
N ASP A 214 4.30 -23.44 -16.11
CA ASP A 214 4.25 -23.47 -17.55
C ASP A 214 5.26 -22.46 -18.12
N PRO A 215 6.31 -22.90 -18.82
CA PRO A 215 7.35 -22.01 -19.32
C PRO A 215 6.86 -21.04 -20.40
N ILE A 216 5.73 -21.29 -21.03
CA ILE A 216 5.16 -20.45 -22.10
C ILE A 216 4.30 -19.33 -21.49
N THR A 217 3.36 -19.68 -20.60
CA THR A 217 2.42 -18.71 -20.02
C THR A 217 2.94 -18.10 -18.71
N GLY A 218 3.93 -18.73 -18.07
CA GLY A 218 4.42 -18.31 -16.75
C GLY A 218 3.48 -18.63 -15.59
N ILE A 219 2.34 -19.30 -15.87
CA ILE A 219 1.36 -19.68 -14.85
C ILE A 219 1.98 -20.73 -13.94
N CYS A 220 1.83 -20.53 -12.63
CA CYS A 220 2.23 -21.49 -11.61
C CYS A 220 1.01 -22.22 -11.09
N PHE A 221 1.10 -23.52 -10.97
CA PHE A 221 0.06 -24.40 -10.42
C PHE A 221 0.69 -25.47 -9.53
N HIS A 222 -0.15 -26.22 -8.82
CA HIS A 222 0.29 -27.23 -7.88
C HIS A 222 -0.29 -28.60 -8.26
N THR A 223 0.56 -29.62 -8.34
CA THR A 223 0.17 -30.95 -8.79
C THR A 223 -0.90 -31.63 -7.94
N ALA A 224 -1.05 -31.26 -6.66
CA ALA A 224 -2.00 -31.88 -5.73
C ALA A 224 -3.29 -31.04 -5.52
N PHE A 225 -3.27 -29.73 -5.78
CA PHE A 225 -4.40 -28.82 -5.43
C PHE A 225 -5.17 -28.28 -6.63
N GLU A 226 -4.59 -28.31 -7.81
CA GLU A 226 -5.22 -27.84 -9.03
C GLU A 226 -5.21 -28.94 -10.06
N SER A 227 -6.41 -29.47 -10.38
CA SER A 227 -6.58 -30.36 -11.52
C SER A 227 -6.38 -29.53 -12.79
N MET A 228 -5.37 -29.89 -13.58
CA MET A 228 -5.17 -29.27 -14.87
C MET A 228 -6.23 -29.78 -15.85
N GLU A 229 -7.11 -28.91 -16.26
CA GLU A 229 -8.10 -29.19 -17.30
C GLU A 229 -7.44 -29.26 -18.67
N ASP A 230 -6.29 -28.61 -18.87
CA ASP A 230 -5.56 -28.59 -20.15
C ASP A 230 -4.37 -29.55 -20.12
N VAL A 231 -4.52 -30.65 -20.84
CA VAL A 231 -3.51 -31.72 -21.02
C VAL A 231 -2.21 -31.16 -21.61
N CYS A 232 -2.30 -30.18 -22.51
CA CYS A 232 -1.11 -29.58 -23.14
C CYS A 232 -0.25 -28.79 -22.12
N ILE A 233 -0.87 -28.12 -21.18
CA ILE A 233 -0.17 -27.40 -20.10
C ILE A 233 0.49 -28.42 -19.15
N SER A 234 -0.23 -29.48 -18.80
CA SER A 234 0.27 -30.53 -17.92
C SER A 234 1.55 -31.20 -18.45
N GLN A 235 1.61 -31.47 -19.76
CA GLN A 235 2.77 -32.14 -20.39
C GLN A 235 4.01 -31.25 -20.47
N ARG A 236 3.90 -29.92 -20.53
CA ARG A 236 5.02 -28.98 -20.63
C ARG A 236 5.41 -28.31 -19.30
N ALA A 237 4.68 -28.64 -18.25
CA ALA A 237 4.90 -28.13 -16.93
C ALA A 237 6.25 -28.56 -16.35
N LEU A 238 7.05 -27.59 -15.90
CA LEU A 238 8.38 -27.83 -15.37
C LEU A 238 8.45 -27.48 -13.88
N GLN A 239 9.21 -28.26 -13.14
CA GLN A 239 9.64 -27.85 -11.80
C GLN A 239 10.77 -26.85 -11.91
N ARG A 240 10.72 -25.78 -11.12
CA ARG A 240 11.83 -24.81 -11.07
C ARG A 240 13.03 -25.45 -10.37
N LEU A 241 14.25 -25.21 -10.85
CA LEU A 241 15.48 -25.61 -10.16
C LEU A 241 15.51 -25.17 -8.69
N ASN A 242 14.91 -24.03 -8.42
CA ASN A 242 14.78 -23.51 -7.07
C ASN A 242 13.76 -24.21 -6.18
N ASP A 243 12.97 -25.13 -6.71
CA ASP A 243 11.95 -25.91 -6.02
C ASP A 243 12.33 -27.40 -5.95
N GLU A 244 13.59 -27.72 -6.27
CA GLU A 244 14.19 -29.01 -6.00
C GLU A 244 14.43 -29.18 -4.50
N GLU A 245 14.38 -30.43 -4.02
CA GLU A 245 14.40 -30.76 -2.61
C GLU A 245 15.66 -30.21 -1.89
N ASP A 246 16.81 -30.31 -2.54
CA ASP A 246 18.09 -29.79 -2.04
C ASP A 246 18.10 -28.25 -1.94
N ALA A 247 17.33 -27.55 -2.77
CA ALA A 247 17.24 -26.10 -2.78
C ALA A 247 16.19 -25.54 -1.80
N ILE A 248 15.20 -26.35 -1.40
CA ILE A 248 14.12 -25.96 -0.50
C ILE A 248 14.62 -25.78 0.93
N SER A 249 15.32 -26.78 1.47
CA SER A 249 15.76 -26.82 2.87
C SER A 249 16.59 -25.59 3.29
N PRO A 250 17.61 -25.14 2.54
CA PRO A 250 18.37 -23.94 2.88
C PRO A 250 17.53 -22.66 2.89
N LYS A 251 16.50 -22.57 2.02
CA LYS A 251 15.62 -21.38 1.97
C LYS A 251 14.71 -21.30 3.19
N LEU A 252 14.16 -22.45 3.60
CA LEU A 252 13.31 -22.53 4.79
C LEU A 252 14.12 -22.20 6.04
N SER A 253 15.30 -22.80 6.20
CA SER A 253 16.19 -22.55 7.33
C SER A 253 16.63 -21.08 7.43
N ARG A 254 16.92 -20.45 6.28
CA ARG A 254 17.27 -19.01 6.24
C ARG A 254 16.11 -18.13 6.69
N PHE A 255 14.89 -18.44 6.31
CA PHE A 255 13.73 -17.69 6.78
C PHE A 255 13.51 -17.90 8.27
N THR A 256 13.58 -19.12 8.77
CA THR A 256 13.46 -19.43 10.20
C THR A 256 14.46 -18.65 11.05
N ALA A 257 15.73 -18.60 10.62
CA ALA A 257 16.79 -17.90 11.33
C ALA A 257 16.59 -16.38 11.46
N ASN A 258 15.90 -15.75 10.50
CA ASN A 258 15.72 -14.29 10.47
C ASN A 258 14.30 -13.84 10.84
N ARG A 259 13.35 -14.76 10.93
CA ARG A 259 11.92 -14.47 11.10
C ARG A 259 11.67 -13.63 12.35
N ASP A 260 12.16 -14.07 13.49
CA ASP A 260 11.84 -13.46 14.78
C ASP A 260 12.46 -12.06 14.92
N ASP A 261 13.65 -11.84 14.40
CA ASP A 261 14.30 -10.53 14.36
C ASP A 261 13.52 -9.51 13.52
N ILE A 262 12.94 -9.96 12.40
CA ILE A 262 12.08 -9.09 11.54
C ILE A 262 10.77 -8.80 12.25
N ILE A 263 10.14 -9.78 12.90
CA ILE A 263 8.88 -9.60 13.64
C ILE A 263 9.09 -8.60 14.78
N VAL A 264 10.14 -8.75 15.57
CA VAL A 264 10.48 -7.81 16.66
C VAL A 264 10.69 -6.39 16.12
N TYR A 265 11.33 -6.25 14.95
CA TYR A 265 11.53 -4.93 14.35
C TYR A 265 10.22 -4.25 13.95
N TYR A 266 9.24 -5.00 13.46
CA TYR A 266 7.94 -4.50 13.02
C TYR A 266 6.80 -4.71 14.03
N ASP A 267 7.12 -4.97 15.30
CA ASP A 267 6.14 -5.32 16.34
C ASP A 267 4.89 -4.42 16.36
N SER A 268 5.06 -3.12 16.14
CA SER A 268 3.96 -2.14 16.13
C SER A 268 2.98 -2.26 14.94
N CYS A 269 3.36 -2.94 13.86
CA CYS A 269 2.55 -3.01 12.64
C CYS A 269 2.45 -4.42 12.04
N VAL A 270 3.00 -5.44 12.73
CA VAL A 270 2.93 -6.83 12.28
C VAL A 270 1.60 -7.46 12.68
N VAL A 271 0.98 -8.17 11.74
CA VAL A 271 -0.20 -9.00 11.97
C VAL A 271 0.09 -10.41 11.48
N LYS A 272 -0.19 -11.40 12.30
CA LYS A 272 0.00 -12.80 11.97
C LYS A 272 -1.29 -13.37 11.38
N VAL A 273 -1.18 -14.05 10.24
CA VAL A 273 -2.29 -14.68 9.52
C VAL A 273 -1.95 -16.15 9.28
N HIS A 274 -2.89 -17.04 9.54
CA HIS A 274 -2.72 -18.47 9.29
C HIS A 274 -2.86 -18.80 7.81
N ALA A 275 -1.75 -19.16 7.17
CA ALA A 275 -1.69 -19.37 5.72
C ALA A 275 -1.76 -20.86 5.30
N ASP A 276 -2.12 -21.76 6.20
CA ASP A 276 -2.35 -23.18 5.97
C ASP A 276 -3.78 -23.52 5.51
N ARG A 277 -4.62 -22.51 5.38
CA ARG A 277 -6.01 -22.59 4.95
C ARG A 277 -6.14 -22.40 3.43
N ASP A 278 -7.38 -22.45 2.94
CA ASP A 278 -7.70 -22.16 1.54
C ASP A 278 -7.39 -20.70 1.17
N ILE A 279 -7.22 -20.46 -0.13
CA ILE A 279 -6.78 -19.18 -0.67
C ILE A 279 -7.71 -18.02 -0.29
N HIS A 280 -9.03 -18.26 -0.27
CA HIS A 280 -10.03 -17.22 -0.02
C HIS A 280 -10.12 -16.89 1.47
N THR A 281 -10.09 -17.88 2.34
CA THR A 281 -10.06 -17.66 3.80
C THR A 281 -8.81 -16.89 4.21
N VAL A 282 -7.64 -17.24 3.66
CA VAL A 282 -6.39 -16.48 3.90
C VAL A 282 -6.51 -15.05 3.37
N PHE A 283 -7.15 -14.86 2.22
CA PHE A 283 -7.39 -13.53 1.67
C PHE A 283 -8.25 -12.67 2.58
N GLU A 284 -9.35 -13.21 3.11
CA GLU A 284 -10.25 -12.50 4.04
C GLU A 284 -9.56 -12.12 5.36
N GLU A 285 -8.71 -13.00 5.89
CA GLU A 285 -7.89 -12.68 7.08
C GLU A 285 -6.89 -11.55 6.80
N ILE A 286 -6.22 -11.58 5.65
CA ILE A 286 -5.31 -10.51 5.22
C ILE A 286 -6.07 -9.20 5.00
N GLU A 287 -7.21 -9.26 4.35
CA GLU A 287 -8.09 -8.10 4.15
C GLU A 287 -8.50 -7.48 5.48
N THR A 288 -8.95 -8.30 6.41
CA THR A 288 -9.31 -7.89 7.78
C THR A 288 -8.14 -7.19 8.48
N ALA A 289 -6.92 -7.73 8.34
CA ALA A 289 -5.71 -7.14 8.90
C ALA A 289 -5.34 -5.78 8.26
N ILE A 290 -5.66 -5.57 6.99
CA ILE A 290 -5.41 -4.30 6.29
C ILE A 290 -6.44 -3.23 6.69
N VAL A 291 -7.71 -3.63 6.81
CA VAL A 291 -8.85 -2.75 7.04
C VAL A 291 -8.96 -2.31 8.50
N ASN A 292 -8.76 -3.23 9.43
CA ASN A 292 -8.90 -2.94 10.85
C ASN A 292 -7.76 -2.04 11.35
N PRO A 293 -8.07 -1.07 12.24
CA PRO A 293 -7.04 -0.27 12.87
C PRO A 293 -6.12 -1.17 13.71
N LEU A 294 -4.82 -0.89 13.68
CA LEU A 294 -3.87 -1.52 14.60
C LEU A 294 -4.24 -1.19 16.04
N PRO A 295 -3.97 -2.07 17.00
CA PRO A 295 -4.09 -1.76 18.42
C PRO A 295 -3.35 -0.46 18.71
N ARG A 296 -4.02 0.51 19.34
CA ARG A 296 -3.35 1.72 19.79
C ARG A 296 -2.46 1.34 20.96
N PHE A 297 -1.16 1.45 20.80
CA PHE A 297 -0.26 1.41 21.94
C PHE A 297 -0.55 2.65 22.77
N ASN A 298 -1.03 2.44 24.00
CA ASN A 298 -0.98 3.48 25.01
C ASN A 298 0.50 3.71 25.31
N PHE A 299 1.07 4.78 24.79
CA PHE A 299 2.32 5.28 25.29
C PHE A 299 2.10 5.60 26.77
N VAL A 300 2.42 4.65 27.64
CA VAL A 300 2.62 4.97 29.06
C VAL A 300 3.79 5.94 29.08
N LYS A 301 3.47 7.19 29.48
CA LYS A 301 4.43 8.27 29.68
C LYS A 301 5.49 7.87 30.72
#